data_8e5a9ad4b11e6dd75d091424dd43c7fa
#
_entry.id   8e5a9ad4b11e6dd75d091424dd43c7fa
#
_cell.length_a   1.000
_cell.length_b   1.000
_cell.length_c   1.000
_cell.angle_alpha   90.00
_cell.angle_beta   90.00
_cell.angle_gamma   90.00
#
_symmetry.space_group_name_H-M   'P 1'
#
loop_
_entity.id
_entity.type
_entity.pdbx_description
1 polymer ?
#
loop_
_entity_poly.entity_id
_entity_poly.type
_entity_poly.pdbx_seq_one_letter_code
_entity_poly.pdbx_strand_id
1 'polypeptide(L)'
;GFQGINKYDDITTLGRGGSDTSAVALAAALHADLCQIYTDVDGVYTADPRVAPGARKLDEITYDEMLELASQGAQVLHNRSVELAKKYHVNMEVVSSLERKPGTKVKEVVKMEKTNIAGVAKDVSIARIAVVGLEHNPGVAFRIFSLLGKAKINVDAIIQSIGRGESKDISFTLPRADVEEAVR
;
A
#
# COMPACT_ATOMS: atom_id res chain seq x y z
N GLY A 1 14.75 14.57 -7.19
CA GLY A 1 13.36 14.36 -7.06
C GLY A 1 12.76 13.31 -7.96
N PHE A 2 11.50 13.49 -8.28
CA PHE A 2 10.73 12.55 -9.11
C PHE A 2 10.94 12.72 -10.62
N GLN A 3 11.70 13.71 -11.03
CA GLN A 3 11.96 14.06 -12.42
C GLN A 3 13.22 13.34 -12.92
N GLY A 4 13.17 12.82 -14.13
CA GLY A 4 14.27 12.18 -14.83
C GLY A 4 14.37 12.67 -16.28
N ILE A 5 15.33 12.13 -17.01
CA ILE A 5 15.54 12.38 -18.43
C ILE A 5 15.55 11.04 -19.15
N ASN A 6 14.83 10.91 -20.26
CA ASN A 6 14.86 9.73 -21.10
C ASN A 6 16.08 9.74 -22.05
N LYS A 7 16.22 8.69 -22.86
CA LYS A 7 17.34 8.57 -23.83
C LYS A 7 17.31 9.60 -24.98
N TYR A 8 16.26 10.41 -25.07
CA TYR A 8 16.09 11.47 -26.06
C TYR A 8 16.18 12.87 -25.46
N ASP A 9 16.68 12.97 -24.21
CA ASP A 9 16.77 14.19 -23.42
C ASP A 9 15.41 14.84 -23.05
N ASP A 10 14.30 14.11 -23.24
CA ASP A 10 13.00 14.61 -22.80
C ASP A 10 12.86 14.46 -21.28
N ILE A 11 12.23 15.47 -20.68
CA ILE A 11 11.91 15.44 -19.25
C ILE A 11 10.79 14.43 -19.00
N THR A 12 11.02 13.51 -18.09
CA THR A 12 10.06 12.48 -17.66
C THR A 12 9.85 12.54 -16.17
N THR A 13 8.79 11.91 -15.68
CA THR A 13 8.53 11.79 -14.24
C THR A 13 8.27 10.35 -13.85
N LEU A 14 8.67 9.99 -12.63
CA LEU A 14 8.38 8.69 -12.04
C LEU A 14 6.97 8.58 -11.46
N GLY A 15 6.20 9.68 -11.51
CA GLY A 15 4.87 9.77 -10.92
C GLY A 15 4.90 9.88 -9.39
N ARG A 16 3.75 9.59 -8.77
CA ARG A 16 3.62 9.67 -7.32
C ARG A 16 4.62 8.75 -6.62
N GLY A 17 5.24 9.22 -5.54
CA GLY A 17 6.29 8.49 -4.80
C GLY A 17 7.64 8.41 -5.54
N GLY A 18 7.80 9.14 -6.65
CA GLY A 18 9.03 9.14 -7.44
C GLY A 18 10.22 9.71 -6.68
N SER A 19 10.02 10.69 -5.79
CA SER A 19 11.10 11.27 -4.97
C SER A 19 11.67 10.24 -4.01
N ASP A 20 10.83 9.51 -3.29
CA ASP A 20 11.25 8.46 -2.35
C ASP A 20 11.98 7.34 -3.11
N THR A 21 11.40 6.91 -4.24
CA THR A 21 12.02 5.88 -5.11
C THR A 21 13.38 6.32 -5.61
N SER A 22 13.54 7.59 -6.03
CA SER A 22 14.83 8.14 -6.49
C SER A 22 15.84 8.19 -5.36
N ALA A 23 15.42 8.61 -4.16
CA ALA A 23 16.31 8.67 -2.99
C ALA A 23 16.86 7.29 -2.64
N VAL A 24 15.99 6.27 -2.60
CA VAL A 24 16.41 4.89 -2.31
C VAL A 24 17.29 4.33 -3.43
N ALA A 25 16.97 4.61 -4.70
CA ALA A 25 17.82 4.18 -5.83
C ALA A 25 19.23 4.78 -5.75
N LEU A 26 19.35 6.06 -5.40
CA LEU A 26 20.64 6.72 -5.19
C LEU A 26 21.38 6.13 -3.99
N ALA A 27 20.69 5.92 -2.87
CA ALA A 27 21.28 5.30 -1.68
C ALA A 27 21.81 3.88 -1.99
N ALA A 28 21.08 3.09 -2.76
CA ALA A 28 21.51 1.76 -3.20
C ALA A 28 22.74 1.85 -4.11
N ALA A 29 22.73 2.75 -5.09
CA ALA A 29 23.84 2.91 -6.03
C ALA A 29 25.13 3.44 -5.38
N LEU A 30 25.00 4.25 -4.34
CA LEU A 30 26.12 4.81 -3.57
C LEU A 30 26.53 3.94 -2.38
N HIS A 31 25.86 2.81 -2.15
CA HIS A 31 26.05 1.97 -0.96
C HIS A 31 25.98 2.77 0.34
N ALA A 32 24.99 3.66 0.45
CA ALA A 32 24.82 4.51 1.61
C ALA A 32 24.38 3.69 2.84
N ASP A 33 24.89 4.03 4.01
CA ASP A 33 24.54 3.36 5.27
C ASP A 33 23.09 3.60 5.66
N LEU A 34 22.51 4.76 5.28
CA LEU A 34 21.17 5.18 5.64
C LEU A 34 20.57 6.09 4.57
N CYS A 35 19.29 5.87 4.25
CA CYS A 35 18.47 6.75 3.42
C CYS A 35 17.41 7.43 4.28
N GLN A 36 17.53 8.71 4.52
CA GLN A 36 16.53 9.47 5.28
C GLN A 36 15.50 10.10 4.36
N ILE A 37 14.22 9.86 4.64
CA ILE A 37 13.08 10.48 3.95
C ILE A 37 12.47 11.52 4.88
N TYR A 38 12.64 12.78 4.54
CA TYR A 38 12.07 13.91 5.25
C TYR A 38 10.66 14.19 4.74
N THR A 39 9.68 14.16 5.65
CA THR A 39 8.26 14.31 5.34
C THR A 39 7.56 15.18 6.37
N ASP A 40 6.26 15.40 6.21
CA ASP A 40 5.40 16.19 7.12
C ASP A 40 4.97 15.41 8.38
N VAL A 41 5.32 14.11 8.47
CA VAL A 41 5.10 13.27 9.65
C VAL A 41 6.44 12.92 10.31
N ASP A 42 6.41 12.63 11.61
CA ASP A 42 7.62 12.35 12.39
C ASP A 42 7.98 10.86 12.49
N GLY A 43 7.31 10.02 11.68
CA GLY A 43 7.55 8.59 11.60
C GLY A 43 6.32 7.78 11.24
N VAL A 44 6.41 6.47 11.39
CA VAL A 44 5.33 5.51 11.18
C VAL A 44 4.68 5.19 12.51
N TYR A 45 3.35 5.13 12.54
CA TYR A 45 2.55 4.88 13.73
C TYR A 45 1.83 3.54 13.64
N THR A 46 1.48 2.98 14.80
CA THR A 46 0.68 1.74 14.89
C THR A 46 -0.71 1.89 14.28
N ALA A 47 -1.22 3.09 14.14
CA ALA A 47 -2.43 3.47 13.39
C ALA A 47 -2.35 4.96 13.05
N ASP A 48 -3.27 5.46 12.20
CA ASP A 48 -3.37 6.90 11.95
C ASP A 48 -3.74 7.65 13.24
N PRO A 49 -2.88 8.51 13.80
CA PRO A 49 -3.15 9.20 15.06
C PRO A 49 -4.34 10.17 14.97
N ARG A 50 -4.73 10.60 13.76
CA ARG A 50 -5.91 11.45 13.54
C ARG A 50 -7.21 10.66 13.73
N VAL A 51 -7.16 9.34 13.57
CA VAL A 51 -8.31 8.42 13.72
C VAL A 51 -8.27 7.71 15.06
N ALA A 52 -7.09 7.31 15.51
CA ALA A 52 -6.87 6.57 16.75
C ALA A 52 -5.93 7.36 17.68
N PRO A 53 -6.46 8.16 18.63
CA PRO A 53 -5.63 8.99 19.51
C PRO A 53 -4.64 8.19 20.37
N GLY A 54 -4.86 6.89 20.56
CA GLY A 54 -3.95 5.98 21.24
C GLY A 54 -2.83 5.38 20.36
N ALA A 55 -2.75 5.78 19.10
CA ALA A 55 -1.69 5.32 18.20
C ALA A 55 -0.31 5.74 18.72
N ARG A 56 0.65 4.82 18.66
CA ARG A 56 2.02 5.05 19.11
C ARG A 56 2.97 5.05 17.93
N LYS A 57 3.95 5.92 17.95
CA LYS A 57 5.03 5.93 16.97
C LYS A 57 5.89 4.67 17.16
N LEU A 58 6.26 4.05 16.04
CA LEU A 58 7.17 2.92 16.00
C LEU A 58 8.62 3.43 15.90
N ASP A 59 9.50 2.90 16.71
CA ASP A 59 10.92 3.21 16.60
C ASP A 59 11.54 2.50 15.40
N GLU A 60 11.10 1.27 15.15
CA GLU A 60 11.57 0.42 14.07
C GLU A 60 10.41 -0.38 13.47
N ILE A 61 10.48 -0.67 12.17
CA ILE A 61 9.53 -1.51 11.44
C ILE A 61 10.28 -2.31 10.37
N THR A 62 9.82 -3.51 10.05
CA THR A 62 10.40 -4.29 8.95
C THR A 62 9.93 -3.78 7.59
N TYR A 63 10.66 -4.10 6.53
CA TYR A 63 10.22 -3.78 5.16
C TYR A 63 8.86 -4.40 4.84
N ASP A 64 8.61 -5.65 5.27
CA ASP A 64 7.38 -6.35 4.98
C ASP A 64 6.17 -5.70 5.68
N GLU A 65 6.31 -5.39 6.96
CA GLU A 65 5.27 -4.66 7.70
C GLU A 65 5.01 -3.27 7.11
N MET A 66 6.07 -2.55 6.70
CA MET A 66 5.92 -1.24 6.06
C MET A 66 5.22 -1.34 4.71
N LEU A 67 5.55 -2.37 3.90
CA LEU A 67 4.89 -2.64 2.62
C LEU A 67 3.40 -2.92 2.81
N GLU A 68 3.05 -3.74 3.79
CA GLU A 68 1.65 -4.03 4.10
C GLU A 68 0.90 -2.75 4.54
N LEU A 69 1.48 -1.97 5.46
CA LEU A 69 0.87 -0.71 5.88
C LEU A 69 0.69 0.27 4.71
N ALA A 70 1.71 0.41 3.86
CA ALA A 70 1.67 1.30 2.69
C ALA A 70 0.64 0.84 1.66
N SER A 71 0.51 -0.46 1.44
CA SER A 71 -0.47 -1.07 0.52
C SER A 71 -1.90 -0.91 1.01
N GLN A 72 -2.09 -0.89 2.32
CA GLN A 72 -3.40 -0.75 2.96
C GLN A 72 -3.78 0.71 3.29
N GLY A 73 -3.05 1.68 2.76
CA GLY A 73 -3.42 3.09 2.82
C GLY A 73 -2.61 3.97 3.78
N ALA A 74 -1.59 3.46 4.45
CA ALA A 74 -0.66 4.29 5.21
C ALA A 74 0.26 5.07 4.24
N GLN A 75 -0.07 6.32 3.98
CA GLN A 75 0.59 7.16 2.97
C GLN A 75 1.91 7.81 3.46
N VAL A 76 2.67 7.14 4.30
CA VAL A 76 3.94 7.68 4.84
C VAL A 76 5.09 7.46 3.86
N LEU A 77 5.19 6.26 3.28
CA LEU A 77 6.16 5.90 2.24
C LEU A 77 5.43 5.28 1.05
N HIS A 78 5.98 5.44 -0.13
CA HIS A 78 5.43 4.79 -1.32
C HIS A 78 5.95 3.35 -1.44
N ASN A 79 5.07 2.37 -1.79
CA ASN A 79 5.40 0.94 -1.90
C ASN A 79 6.68 0.68 -2.70
N ARG A 80 6.82 1.31 -3.88
CA ARG A 80 8.00 1.13 -4.75
C ARG A 80 9.31 1.51 -4.07
N SER A 81 9.31 2.52 -3.19
CA SER A 81 10.53 2.91 -2.46
C SER A 81 10.90 1.87 -1.42
N VAL A 82 9.92 1.30 -0.72
CA VAL A 82 10.14 0.25 0.29
C VAL A 82 10.55 -1.07 -0.37
N GLU A 83 9.92 -1.45 -1.49
CA GLU A 83 10.31 -2.63 -2.29
C GLU A 83 11.76 -2.51 -2.77
N LEU A 84 12.14 -1.33 -3.26
CA LEU A 84 13.50 -1.08 -3.71
C LEU A 84 14.50 -1.15 -2.55
N ALA A 85 14.16 -0.56 -1.40
CA ALA A 85 14.96 -0.62 -0.18
C ALA A 85 15.16 -2.06 0.29
N LYS A 86 14.10 -2.86 0.32
CA LYS A 86 14.16 -4.29 0.63
C LYS A 86 15.07 -5.04 -0.34
N LYS A 87 14.89 -4.82 -1.64
CA LYS A 87 15.68 -5.50 -2.69
C LYS A 87 17.17 -5.24 -2.59
N TYR A 88 17.57 -4.02 -2.23
CA TYR A 88 18.97 -3.60 -2.17
C TYR A 88 19.51 -3.45 -0.75
N HIS A 89 18.75 -3.90 0.27
CA HIS A 89 19.12 -3.84 1.70
C HIS A 89 19.49 -2.44 2.17
N VAL A 90 18.79 -1.41 1.67
CA VAL A 90 18.98 -0.01 2.07
C VAL A 90 18.21 0.27 3.35
N ASN A 91 18.90 0.54 4.46
CA ASN A 91 18.24 1.01 5.66
C ASN A 91 17.62 2.38 5.41
N MET A 92 16.36 2.55 5.81
CA MET A 92 15.65 3.82 5.68
C MET A 92 15.28 4.37 7.06
N GLU A 93 15.10 5.68 7.13
CA GLU A 93 14.53 6.35 8.28
C GLU A 93 13.55 7.42 7.81
N VAL A 94 12.32 7.37 8.32
CA VAL A 94 11.29 8.39 8.08
C VAL A 94 11.38 9.41 9.20
N VAL A 95 11.65 10.66 8.86
CA VAL A 95 11.87 11.75 9.81
C VAL A 95 11.01 12.97 9.45
N SER A 96 10.67 13.76 10.46
CA SER A 96 9.98 15.03 10.23
C SER A 96 10.92 16.06 9.61
N SER A 97 10.42 16.78 8.60
CA SER A 97 11.09 17.97 8.06
C SER A 97 10.95 19.20 8.97
N LEU A 98 10.00 19.17 9.90
CA LEU A 98 9.66 20.29 10.78
C LEU A 98 10.27 20.14 12.20
N GLU A 99 10.45 18.92 12.66
CA GLU A 99 10.92 18.62 14.01
C GLU A 99 12.21 17.81 14.00
N ARG A 100 13.18 18.19 14.84
CA ARG A 100 14.43 17.44 15.00
C ARG A 100 14.28 16.36 16.09
N LYS A 101 13.49 15.30 15.74
CA LYS A 101 13.28 14.14 16.60
C LYS A 101 13.68 12.86 15.86
N PRO A 102 14.07 11.79 16.56
CA PRO A 102 14.27 10.48 15.93
C PRO A 102 13.01 10.04 15.20
N GLY A 103 13.20 9.51 14.00
CA GLY A 103 12.13 8.99 13.17
C GLY A 103 11.85 7.51 13.39
N THR A 104 11.19 6.88 12.43
CA THR A 104 11.00 5.43 12.37
C THR A 104 12.01 4.82 11.41
N LYS A 105 12.77 3.83 11.87
CA LYS A 105 13.72 3.08 11.03
C LYS A 105 13.01 1.93 10.33
N VAL A 106 13.21 1.83 9.01
CA VAL A 106 12.70 0.73 8.18
C VAL A 106 13.89 -0.12 7.75
N LYS A 107 13.91 -1.39 8.15
CA LYS A 107 15.04 -2.31 7.92
C LYS A 107 14.59 -3.77 7.90
N GLU A 108 15.49 -4.69 7.58
CA GLU A 108 15.15 -6.11 7.42
C GLU A 108 14.77 -6.79 8.74
N VAL A 109 15.51 -6.49 9.80
CA VAL A 109 15.31 -7.10 11.12
C VAL A 109 15.16 -6.01 12.18
N VAL A 110 14.10 -6.09 12.96
CA VAL A 110 13.86 -5.22 14.11
C VAL A 110 14.12 -5.96 15.41
N LYS A 111 14.61 -5.24 16.42
CA LYS A 111 14.94 -5.81 17.75
C LYS A 111 13.72 -5.90 18.69
N MET A 112 12.53 -5.64 18.19
CA MET A 112 11.34 -5.67 19.04
C MET A 112 10.91 -7.10 19.37
N GLU A 113 10.40 -7.28 20.59
CA GLU A 113 9.59 -8.45 20.95
C GLU A 113 8.45 -8.55 19.91
N LYS A 114 8.24 -9.74 19.36
CA LYS A 114 7.21 -9.99 18.35
C LYS A 114 5.84 -9.67 18.92
N THR A 115 5.37 -8.46 18.72
CA THR A 115 3.95 -8.16 18.79
C THR A 115 3.29 -8.80 17.58
N ASN A 116 2.21 -9.56 17.79
CA ASN A 116 1.50 -10.23 16.70
C ASN A 116 0.90 -9.24 15.67
N ILE A 117 0.79 -7.96 16.01
CA ILE A 117 0.27 -6.88 15.17
C ILE A 117 1.18 -5.67 15.31
N ALA A 118 1.87 -5.29 14.22
CA ALA A 118 2.72 -4.11 14.17
C ALA A 118 1.90 -2.82 14.00
N GLY A 119 0.80 -2.87 13.25
CA GLY A 119 -0.04 -1.72 12.99
C GLY A 119 -1.35 -2.06 12.28
N VAL A 120 -2.20 -1.05 12.14
CA VAL A 120 -3.49 -1.12 11.43
C VAL A 120 -3.58 0.06 10.48
N ALA A 121 -3.79 -0.21 9.20
CA ALA A 121 -4.06 0.79 8.19
C ALA A 121 -5.53 0.78 7.78
N LYS A 122 -6.06 1.93 7.31
CA LYS A 122 -7.42 2.08 6.81
C LYS A 122 -7.38 2.62 5.40
N ASP A 123 -7.96 1.88 4.48
CA ASP A 123 -8.26 2.37 3.14
C ASP A 123 -9.73 2.78 3.03
N VAL A 124 -9.97 4.02 2.61
CA VAL A 124 -11.30 4.60 2.39
C VAL A 124 -11.62 4.75 0.90
N SER A 125 -10.69 4.41 0.02
CA SER A 125 -10.81 4.53 -1.43
C SER A 125 -11.46 3.32 -2.10
N ILE A 126 -11.72 2.26 -1.34
CA ILE A 126 -12.36 1.02 -1.82
C ILE A 126 -13.87 1.01 -1.59
N ALA A 127 -14.56 0.29 -2.45
CA ALA A 127 -15.97 -0.06 -2.31
C ALA A 127 -16.14 -1.58 -2.40
N ARG A 128 -17.19 -2.10 -1.77
CA ARG A 128 -17.59 -3.50 -1.89
C ARG A 128 -18.89 -3.60 -2.67
N ILE A 129 -18.88 -4.43 -3.71
CA ILE A 129 -20.08 -4.84 -4.44
C ILE A 129 -20.42 -6.27 -4.03
N ALA A 130 -21.69 -6.55 -3.83
CA ALA A 130 -22.20 -7.89 -3.59
C ALA A 130 -23.28 -8.23 -4.62
N VAL A 131 -23.08 -9.35 -5.31
CA VAL A 131 -24.08 -9.96 -6.20
C VAL A 131 -24.71 -11.09 -5.41
N VAL A 132 -25.96 -10.92 -5.06
CA VAL A 132 -26.70 -11.82 -4.13
C VAL A 132 -27.68 -12.68 -4.89
N GLY A 133 -27.98 -13.86 -4.34
CA GLY A 133 -29.01 -14.75 -4.89
C GLY A 133 -28.62 -15.43 -6.21
N LEU A 134 -27.33 -15.62 -6.45
CA LEU A 134 -26.86 -16.31 -7.64
C LEU A 134 -27.24 -17.80 -7.62
N GLU A 135 -27.76 -18.29 -8.72
CA GLU A 135 -27.99 -19.72 -8.91
C GLU A 135 -26.68 -20.51 -8.83
N HIS A 136 -26.78 -21.75 -8.31
CA HIS A 136 -25.62 -22.65 -8.16
C HIS A 136 -25.18 -23.23 -9.52
N ASN A 137 -24.97 -22.38 -10.53
CA ASN A 137 -24.54 -22.79 -11.86
C ASN A 137 -23.03 -22.66 -12.01
N PRO A 138 -22.33 -23.68 -12.56
CA PRO A 138 -20.91 -23.55 -12.91
C PRO A 138 -20.67 -22.37 -13.87
N GLY A 139 -19.63 -21.59 -13.62
CA GLY A 139 -19.21 -20.50 -14.51
C GLY A 139 -19.83 -19.12 -14.21
N VAL A 140 -20.72 -18.98 -13.24
CA VAL A 140 -21.30 -17.65 -12.88
C VAL A 140 -20.22 -16.67 -12.45
N ALA A 141 -19.31 -17.08 -11.56
CA ALA A 141 -18.18 -16.26 -11.16
C ALA A 141 -17.30 -15.85 -12.35
N PHE A 142 -17.02 -16.79 -13.25
CA PHE A 142 -16.25 -16.52 -14.48
C PHE A 142 -16.91 -15.44 -15.34
N ARG A 143 -18.23 -15.47 -15.50
CA ARG A 143 -18.95 -14.44 -16.27
C ARG A 143 -18.80 -13.05 -15.64
N ILE A 144 -19.01 -12.95 -14.32
CA ILE A 144 -18.89 -11.67 -13.59
C ILE A 144 -17.49 -11.10 -13.77
N PHE A 145 -16.46 -11.88 -13.41
CA PHE A 145 -15.09 -11.38 -13.46
C PHE A 145 -14.55 -11.20 -14.89
N SER A 146 -15.08 -11.93 -15.88
CA SER A 146 -14.75 -11.69 -17.29
C SER A 146 -15.31 -10.36 -17.81
N LEU A 147 -16.48 -9.93 -17.34
CA LEU A 147 -17.05 -8.62 -17.69
C LEU A 147 -16.22 -7.49 -17.05
N LEU A 148 -15.92 -7.60 -15.78
CA LEU A 148 -15.06 -6.64 -15.07
C LEU A 148 -13.67 -6.53 -15.71
N GLY A 149 -13.08 -7.67 -16.09
CA GLY A 149 -11.78 -7.71 -16.76
C GLY A 149 -11.83 -7.07 -18.17
N LYS A 150 -12.91 -7.23 -18.93
CA LYS A 150 -13.10 -6.54 -20.23
C LYS A 150 -13.23 -5.03 -20.05
N ALA A 151 -13.89 -4.58 -18.98
CA ALA A 151 -13.99 -3.18 -18.59
C ALA A 151 -12.69 -2.64 -17.97
N LYS A 152 -11.65 -3.47 -17.81
CA LYS A 152 -10.37 -3.13 -17.17
C LYS A 152 -10.52 -2.68 -15.71
N ILE A 153 -11.57 -3.12 -15.04
CA ILE A 153 -11.82 -2.86 -13.62
C ILE A 153 -10.98 -3.84 -12.81
N ASN A 154 -10.14 -3.30 -11.94
CA ASN A 154 -9.33 -4.11 -11.04
C ASN A 154 -10.15 -4.56 -9.82
N VAL A 155 -10.11 -5.85 -9.52
CA VAL A 155 -10.76 -6.45 -8.35
C VAL A 155 -9.68 -6.88 -7.38
N ASP A 156 -9.81 -6.46 -6.12
CA ASP A 156 -8.78 -6.67 -5.10
C ASP A 156 -9.07 -7.92 -4.26
N ALA A 157 -10.21 -7.96 -3.55
CA ALA A 157 -10.60 -9.11 -2.75
C ALA A 157 -11.91 -9.72 -3.27
N ILE A 158 -11.98 -11.05 -3.33
CA ILE A 158 -13.18 -11.79 -3.73
C ILE A 158 -13.60 -12.69 -2.57
N ILE A 159 -14.85 -12.56 -2.13
CA ILE A 159 -15.45 -13.37 -1.08
C ILE A 159 -16.67 -14.06 -1.66
N GLN A 160 -16.68 -15.39 -1.63
CA GLN A 160 -17.83 -16.18 -1.98
C GLN A 160 -18.42 -16.78 -0.71
N SER A 161 -19.69 -16.52 -0.45
CA SER A 161 -20.43 -17.10 0.67
C SER A 161 -21.52 -18.05 0.18
N ILE A 162 -21.84 -19.01 1.01
CA ILE A 162 -23.02 -19.86 0.80
C ILE A 162 -24.21 -19.05 1.31
N GLY A 163 -25.13 -18.70 0.41
CA GLY A 163 -26.37 -18.01 0.75
C GLY A 163 -27.38 -18.92 1.46
N ARG A 164 -28.54 -18.37 1.76
CA ARG A 164 -29.63 -19.15 2.33
C ARG A 164 -30.28 -20.03 1.22
N GLY A 165 -30.32 -21.37 1.43
CA GLY A 165 -30.78 -22.34 0.46
C GLY A 165 -29.70 -22.72 -0.56
N GLU A 166 -30.07 -22.89 -1.84
CA GLU A 166 -29.18 -23.28 -2.93
C GLU A 166 -28.50 -22.07 -3.63
N SER A 167 -28.70 -20.85 -3.12
CA SER A 167 -28.11 -19.65 -3.70
C SER A 167 -26.69 -19.41 -3.19
N LYS A 168 -25.89 -18.69 -3.96
CA LYS A 168 -24.56 -18.21 -3.59
C LYS A 168 -24.50 -16.69 -3.73
N ASP A 169 -23.72 -16.07 -2.85
CA ASP A 169 -23.43 -14.67 -2.94
C ASP A 169 -21.94 -14.50 -3.26
N ILE A 170 -21.63 -13.60 -4.19
CA ILE A 170 -20.26 -13.22 -4.52
C ILE A 170 -20.12 -11.75 -4.20
N SER A 171 -19.21 -11.42 -3.30
CA SER A 171 -18.83 -10.05 -3.04
C SER A 171 -17.36 -9.83 -3.38
N PHE A 172 -17.05 -8.64 -3.86
CA PHE A 172 -15.70 -8.26 -4.22
C PHE A 172 -15.46 -6.78 -3.95
N THR A 173 -14.21 -6.43 -3.76
CA THR A 173 -13.77 -5.05 -3.57
C THR A 173 -13.13 -4.52 -4.84
N LEU A 174 -13.31 -3.20 -5.07
CA LEU A 174 -12.76 -2.47 -6.20
C LEU A 174 -12.56 -0.99 -5.82
N PRO A 175 -11.77 -0.21 -6.59
CA PRO A 175 -11.65 1.21 -6.38
C PRO A 175 -13.02 1.90 -6.43
N ARG A 176 -13.28 2.80 -5.48
CA ARG A 176 -14.56 3.51 -5.38
C ARG A 176 -14.91 4.30 -6.64
N ALA A 177 -13.90 4.76 -7.38
CA ALA A 177 -14.08 5.47 -8.64
C ALA A 177 -14.70 4.59 -9.75
N ASP A 178 -14.51 3.27 -9.67
CA ASP A 178 -14.93 2.33 -10.72
C ASP A 178 -16.33 1.73 -10.46
N VAL A 179 -16.97 2.09 -9.33
CA VAL A 179 -18.27 1.53 -8.92
C VAL A 179 -19.36 1.75 -9.96
N GLU A 180 -19.46 2.96 -10.52
CA GLU A 180 -20.51 3.27 -11.52
C GLU A 180 -20.37 2.45 -12.79
N GLU A 181 -19.14 2.19 -13.21
CA GLU A 181 -18.86 1.37 -14.39
C GLU A 181 -19.05 -0.12 -14.10
N ALA A 182 -18.70 -0.57 -12.90
CA ALA A 182 -18.85 -1.96 -12.49
C ALA A 182 -20.31 -2.41 -12.33
N VAL A 183 -21.24 -1.50 -12.11
CA VAL A 183 -22.68 -1.79 -11.91
C VAL A 183 -23.48 -1.72 -13.21
N ARG A 184 -22.93 -1.14 -14.27
CA ARG A 184 -23.53 -1.10 -15.62
C ARG A 184 -23.39 -2.42 -16.35
#